data_6edb3b7cd7807c2470d3f8b52d44293f
#
_entry.id   6edb3b7cd7807c2470d3f8b52d44293f
#
_cell.length_a   1.000
_cell.length_b   1.000
_cell.length_c   1.000
_cell.angle_alpha   90.00
_cell.angle_beta   90.00
_cell.angle_gamma   90.00
#
_symmetry.space_group_name_H-M   'P 1'
#
loop_
_entity.id
_entity.type
_entity.pdbx_description
1 polymer ?
#
loop_
_entity_poly.entity_id
_entity_poly.type
_entity_poly.pdbx_seq_one_letter_code
_entity_poly.pdbx_strand_id
1 'polypeptide(L)'
;GMPPPPLPPRPERQNLGQVQLTEQAELLKNLQALGTVHRSPMPESMEYYRQNFGLIHYQTDLPGDYEAGVLTLENLRDRAYVYRDGQLLGTVDPVKPRGLLEQLRPKNQIPFPASPAGTRVQVLVEAMGRVNYGTHLEDRKGISGLRLGLQNLMDFTVTTLPLERPEGVVYEAGACRYPLFFRGYFQAPTQAECFVELSHFTKGMVYVNGFHLGRFWRIGPQRTLYLPGALLKTDAPNEIVVLELEHCDQPSVRLMDTPLLA
;
A
#
# COMPACT_ATOMS: atom_id res chain seq x y z
N GLY A 1 43.08 22.25 -7.50
CA GLY A 1 42.19 21.14 -7.37
C GLY A 1 42.12 20.37 -8.68
N MET A 2 42.08 19.05 -8.63
CA MET A 2 41.85 18.24 -9.83
C MET A 2 40.44 18.52 -10.38
N PRO A 3 40.29 18.62 -11.74
CA PRO A 3 38.97 18.75 -12.34
C PRO A 3 38.11 17.51 -11.98
N PRO A 4 36.79 17.64 -11.83
CA PRO A 4 35.91 16.49 -11.60
C PRO A 4 36.06 15.49 -12.77
N PRO A 5 35.88 14.16 -12.50
CA PRO A 5 35.92 13.16 -13.56
C PRO A 5 34.81 13.43 -14.60
N PRO A 6 35.01 13.06 -15.87
CA PRO A 6 33.97 13.20 -16.88
C PRO A 6 32.73 12.41 -16.48
N LEU A 7 31.55 12.97 -16.75
CA LEU A 7 30.29 12.29 -16.53
C LEU A 7 30.21 11.02 -17.42
N PRO A 8 29.70 9.89 -16.90
CA PRO A 8 29.46 8.72 -17.73
C PRO A 8 28.46 9.04 -18.86
N PRO A 9 28.51 8.34 -19.99
CA PRO A 9 27.51 8.49 -21.04
C PRO A 9 26.10 8.25 -20.46
N ARG A 10 25.15 9.03 -20.94
CA ARG A 10 23.74 8.82 -20.54
C ARG A 10 23.29 7.44 -21.03
N PRO A 11 22.60 6.64 -20.19
CA PRO A 11 22.05 5.36 -20.62
C PRO A 11 21.01 5.56 -21.72
N GLU A 12 20.92 4.59 -22.61
CA GLU A 12 19.88 4.56 -23.64
C GLU A 12 18.50 4.43 -22.99
N ARG A 13 17.52 5.09 -23.58
CA ARG A 13 16.13 5.09 -23.12
C ARG A 13 15.19 4.63 -24.21
N GLN A 14 14.09 4.00 -23.81
CA GLN A 14 13.08 3.50 -24.74
C GLN A 14 11.67 3.88 -24.27
N ASN A 15 10.80 4.09 -25.26
CA ASN A 15 9.37 4.27 -25.05
C ASN A 15 8.65 2.99 -25.52
N LEU A 16 8.04 2.28 -24.59
CA LEU A 16 7.33 1.03 -24.84
C LEU A 16 5.81 1.22 -24.94
N GLY A 17 5.34 2.47 -24.74
CA GLY A 17 3.93 2.81 -24.87
C GLY A 17 3.07 2.36 -23.70
N GLN A 18 1.79 2.13 -23.96
CA GLN A 18 0.80 1.77 -22.96
C GLN A 18 0.74 0.26 -22.76
N VAL A 19 0.70 -0.16 -21.50
CA VAL A 19 0.53 -1.56 -21.07
C VAL A 19 -0.80 -1.68 -20.35
N GLN A 20 -1.68 -2.55 -20.84
CA GLN A 20 -2.95 -2.88 -20.17
C GLN A 20 -2.69 -3.90 -19.06
N LEU A 21 -3.28 -3.68 -17.90
CA LEU A 21 -3.25 -4.60 -16.77
C LEU A 21 -4.56 -5.38 -16.75
N THR A 22 -4.55 -6.55 -17.35
CA THR A 22 -5.76 -7.32 -17.66
C THR A 22 -6.21 -8.28 -16.57
N GLU A 23 -5.36 -8.52 -15.58
CA GLU A 23 -5.65 -9.41 -14.47
C GLU A 23 -5.69 -8.61 -13.16
N GLN A 24 -6.56 -9.03 -12.23
CA GLN A 24 -6.73 -8.37 -10.94
C GLN A 24 -6.90 -9.37 -9.80
N ALA A 25 -6.50 -8.96 -8.58
CA ALA A 25 -6.64 -9.77 -7.38
C ALA A 25 -6.85 -8.90 -6.13
N GLU A 26 -7.73 -9.30 -5.22
CA GLU A 26 -7.93 -8.60 -3.96
C GLU A 26 -6.79 -8.90 -2.98
N LEU A 27 -6.16 -7.86 -2.41
CA LEU A 27 -5.13 -8.04 -1.37
C LEU A 27 -5.69 -8.81 -0.17
N LEU A 28 -6.90 -8.46 0.29
CA LEU A 28 -7.49 -9.05 1.49
C LEU A 28 -7.83 -10.54 1.34
N LYS A 29 -7.99 -11.04 0.11
CA LYS A 29 -8.16 -12.47 -0.16
C LYS A 29 -6.82 -13.22 -0.26
N ASN A 30 -5.72 -12.51 -0.47
CA ASN A 30 -4.38 -13.07 -0.67
C ASN A 30 -3.46 -12.93 0.55
N LEU A 31 -3.98 -12.54 1.72
CA LEU A 31 -3.18 -12.29 2.92
C LEU A 31 -2.29 -13.46 3.33
N GLN A 32 -2.80 -14.69 3.27
CA GLN A 32 -2.05 -15.89 3.66
C GLN A 32 -0.92 -16.23 2.69
N ALA A 33 -1.07 -15.92 1.41
CA ALA A 33 -0.02 -16.14 0.41
C ALA A 33 1.09 -15.07 0.50
N LEU A 34 0.73 -13.86 0.92
CA LEU A 34 1.61 -12.69 0.90
C LEU A 34 2.31 -12.40 2.23
N GLY A 35 1.83 -12.98 3.33
CA GLY A 35 2.31 -12.61 4.65
C GLY A 35 2.34 -13.73 5.67
N THR A 36 2.80 -13.38 6.88
CA THR A 36 2.80 -14.29 8.02
C THR A 36 1.66 -13.92 8.97
N VAL A 37 0.87 -14.94 9.33
CA VAL A 37 -0.29 -14.79 10.21
C VAL A 37 0.10 -15.06 11.66
N HIS A 38 -0.29 -14.15 12.56
CA HIS A 38 -0.07 -14.22 14.00
C HIS A 38 -1.41 -14.12 14.74
N ARG A 39 -1.45 -14.64 15.98
CA ARG A 39 -2.54 -14.41 16.93
C ARG A 39 -2.03 -13.57 18.08
N SER A 40 -2.77 -12.55 18.47
CA SER A 40 -2.40 -11.65 19.56
C SER A 40 -3.64 -11.17 20.31
N PRO A 41 -3.64 -11.11 21.64
CA PRO A 41 -4.74 -10.53 22.41
C PRO A 41 -5.03 -9.07 22.07
N MET A 42 -3.96 -8.30 21.77
CA MET A 42 -4.00 -6.89 21.39
C MET A 42 -3.27 -6.70 20.07
N PRO A 43 -3.56 -5.63 19.30
CA PRO A 43 -2.74 -5.30 18.15
C PRO A 43 -1.34 -4.84 18.59
N GLU A 44 -0.34 -5.34 17.90
CA GLU A 44 1.06 -5.01 18.12
C GLU A 44 1.67 -4.35 16.90
N SER A 45 2.76 -3.59 17.07
CA SER A 45 3.42 -2.88 15.99
C SER A 45 4.12 -3.82 15.00
N MET A 46 4.45 -3.32 13.81
CA MET A 46 5.25 -4.07 12.82
C MET A 46 6.57 -4.55 13.40
N GLU A 47 7.23 -3.72 14.23
CA GLU A 47 8.53 -4.01 14.86
C GLU A 47 8.44 -5.18 15.84
N TYR A 48 7.31 -5.35 16.53
CA TYR A 48 7.07 -6.51 17.38
C TYR A 48 7.18 -7.81 16.59
N TYR A 49 6.68 -7.81 15.34
CA TYR A 49 6.76 -8.93 14.41
C TYR A 49 8.02 -8.92 13.53
N ARG A 50 9.01 -8.08 13.83
CA ARG A 50 10.26 -7.92 13.07
C ARG A 50 10.05 -7.48 11.62
N GLN A 51 8.96 -6.81 11.34
CA GLN A 51 8.69 -6.17 10.05
C GLN A 51 9.02 -4.69 10.14
N ASN A 52 9.72 -4.12 9.16
CA ASN A 52 10.18 -2.74 9.16
C ASN A 52 9.64 -1.87 8.02
N PHE A 53 8.91 -2.44 7.07
CA PHE A 53 8.26 -1.75 5.95
C PHE A 53 7.06 -2.54 5.42
N GLY A 54 6.31 -1.98 4.45
CA GLY A 54 5.15 -2.62 3.83
C GLY A 54 3.83 -2.27 4.54
N LEU A 55 2.97 -3.27 4.63
CA LEU A 55 1.65 -3.15 5.26
C LEU A 55 1.53 -4.12 6.44
N ILE A 56 0.62 -3.82 7.37
CA ILE A 56 0.20 -4.75 8.41
C ILE A 56 -1.32 -4.76 8.48
N HIS A 57 -1.90 -5.94 8.55
CA HIS A 57 -3.34 -6.14 8.62
C HIS A 57 -3.73 -6.70 9.98
N TYR A 58 -4.71 -6.06 10.62
CA TYR A 58 -5.33 -6.46 11.88
C TYR A 58 -6.78 -6.84 11.63
N GLN A 59 -7.22 -7.93 12.21
CA GLN A 59 -8.61 -8.39 12.12
C GLN A 59 -9.07 -8.89 13.48
N THR A 60 -10.28 -8.49 13.88
CA THR A 60 -11.01 -9.05 15.01
C THR A 60 -12.50 -9.09 14.69
N ASP A 61 -13.25 -9.97 15.35
CA ASP A 61 -14.70 -10.03 15.24
C ASP A 61 -15.32 -9.41 16.52
N LEU A 62 -16.41 -8.65 16.35
CA LEU A 62 -17.10 -8.02 17.50
C LEU A 62 -17.67 -9.07 18.44
N PRO A 63 -17.38 -9.02 19.76
CA PRO A 63 -17.85 -10.01 20.72
C PRO A 63 -19.35 -9.87 21.09
N GLY A 64 -19.99 -8.79 20.71
CA GLY A 64 -21.39 -8.47 20.97
C GLY A 64 -21.97 -7.47 20.00
N ASP A 65 -23.21 -7.08 20.21
CA ASP A 65 -23.86 -6.02 19.43
C ASP A 65 -23.34 -4.65 19.89
N TYR A 66 -23.08 -3.77 18.93
CA TYR A 66 -22.62 -2.40 19.18
C TYR A 66 -23.52 -1.39 18.48
N GLU A 67 -23.89 -0.35 19.23
CA GLU A 67 -24.50 0.84 18.66
C GLU A 67 -23.51 1.62 17.78
N ALA A 68 -24.05 2.50 16.92
CA ALA A 68 -23.21 3.40 16.13
C ALA A 68 -22.33 4.26 17.05
N GLY A 69 -21.05 4.35 16.72
CA GLY A 69 -20.06 5.01 17.58
C GLY A 69 -18.83 5.45 16.82
N VAL A 70 -17.74 5.53 17.54
CA VAL A 70 -16.43 5.95 17.01
C VAL A 70 -15.41 4.86 17.26
N LEU A 71 -14.78 4.40 16.18
CA LEU A 71 -13.64 3.50 16.24
C LEU A 71 -12.36 4.34 16.35
N THR A 72 -11.57 4.10 17.41
CA THR A 72 -10.31 4.79 17.69
C THR A 72 -9.15 3.84 17.46
N LEU A 73 -8.20 4.26 16.63
CA LEU A 73 -6.95 3.55 16.34
C LEU A 73 -5.84 4.14 17.21
N GLU A 74 -5.42 3.44 18.25
CA GLU A 74 -4.45 3.97 19.21
C GLU A 74 -3.03 3.91 18.63
N ASN A 75 -2.28 5.01 18.77
CA ASN A 75 -0.90 5.16 18.28
C ASN A 75 -0.72 4.85 16.80
N LEU A 76 -1.74 5.15 15.97
CA LEU A 76 -1.66 4.91 14.52
C LEU A 76 -0.43 5.57 13.89
N ARG A 77 0.35 4.76 13.16
CA ARG A 77 1.50 5.12 12.30
C ARG A 77 1.55 4.18 11.10
N ASP A 78 1.35 4.62 9.84
CA ASP A 78 1.05 6.02 9.48
C ASP A 78 -0.39 6.17 8.99
N ARG A 79 -0.78 5.49 7.89
CA ARG A 79 -2.09 5.58 7.24
C ARG A 79 -2.85 4.28 7.37
N ALA A 80 -4.11 4.33 7.78
CA ALA A 80 -4.96 3.17 7.95
C ALA A 80 -6.17 3.18 7.03
N TYR A 81 -6.53 2.00 6.52
CA TYR A 81 -7.76 1.70 5.81
C TYR A 81 -8.59 0.80 6.70
N VAL A 82 -9.80 1.23 7.04
CA VAL A 82 -10.70 0.52 7.97
C VAL A 82 -11.84 -0.12 7.20
N TYR A 83 -12.05 -1.42 7.45
CA TYR A 83 -13.09 -2.19 6.79
C TYR A 83 -14.04 -2.82 7.82
N ARG A 84 -15.29 -2.98 7.41
CA ARG A 84 -16.32 -3.77 8.07
C ARG A 84 -16.79 -4.84 7.11
N ASP A 85 -16.66 -6.11 7.47
CA ASP A 85 -17.04 -7.27 6.63
C ASP A 85 -16.44 -7.18 5.20
N GLY A 86 -15.19 -6.70 5.10
CA GLY A 86 -14.49 -6.48 3.83
C GLY A 86 -14.93 -5.26 3.03
N GLN A 87 -15.87 -4.46 3.53
CA GLN A 87 -16.28 -3.18 2.94
C GLN A 87 -15.51 -2.04 3.57
N LEU A 88 -14.87 -1.20 2.75
CA LEU A 88 -14.14 -0.02 3.21
C LEU A 88 -15.10 0.99 3.85
N LEU A 89 -14.88 1.31 5.12
CA LEU A 89 -15.57 2.41 5.83
C LEU A 89 -14.90 3.75 5.58
N GLY A 90 -13.58 3.75 5.43
CA GLY A 90 -12.81 4.96 5.17
C GLY A 90 -11.34 4.81 5.53
N THR A 91 -10.63 5.95 5.40
CA THR A 91 -9.21 6.07 5.62
C THR A 91 -8.92 7.01 6.77
N VAL A 92 -7.99 6.62 7.63
CA VAL A 92 -7.49 7.43 8.75
C VAL A 92 -6.05 7.81 8.46
N ASP A 93 -5.80 9.12 8.34
CA ASP A 93 -4.48 9.68 8.05
C ASP A 93 -4.18 10.80 9.05
N PRO A 94 -3.39 10.52 10.09
CA PRO A 94 -3.13 11.51 11.14
C PRO A 94 -2.23 12.66 10.67
N VAL A 95 -1.55 12.52 9.54
CA VAL A 95 -0.61 13.51 8.98
C VAL A 95 -1.29 14.46 7.99
N LYS A 96 -2.38 14.02 7.35
CA LYS A 96 -3.07 14.81 6.32
C LYS A 96 -3.61 16.11 6.90
N PRO A 97 -3.32 17.29 6.28
CA PRO A 97 -3.92 18.56 6.68
C PRO A 97 -5.45 18.47 6.59
N ARG A 98 -6.12 18.83 7.67
CA ARG A 98 -7.58 18.93 7.73
C ARG A 98 -7.99 20.38 7.76
N GLY A 99 -9.21 20.67 7.30
CA GLY A 99 -9.79 22.00 7.41
C GLY A 99 -9.82 22.51 8.86
N LEU A 100 -9.95 23.82 9.07
CA LEU A 100 -9.82 24.48 10.37
C LEU A 100 -10.69 23.83 11.47
N LEU A 101 -11.93 23.45 11.14
CA LEU A 101 -12.87 22.79 12.07
C LEU A 101 -12.52 21.31 12.34
N GLU A 102 -11.86 20.65 11.39
CA GLU A 102 -11.44 19.25 11.55
C GLU A 102 -10.16 19.10 12.37
N GLN A 103 -9.37 20.17 12.51
CA GLN A 103 -8.17 20.17 13.38
C GLN A 103 -8.51 19.93 14.85
N LEU A 104 -9.75 20.21 15.25
CA LEU A 104 -10.23 19.99 16.63
C LEU A 104 -10.68 18.56 16.89
N ARG A 105 -10.80 17.72 15.85
CA ARG A 105 -11.17 16.30 16.01
C ARG A 105 -9.94 15.41 16.18
N PRO A 106 -10.01 14.35 16.98
CA PRO A 106 -8.94 13.36 17.07
C PRO A 106 -8.60 12.79 15.68
N LYS A 107 -7.31 12.76 15.37
CA LYS A 107 -6.81 12.39 14.02
C LYS A 107 -6.78 10.89 13.77
N ASN A 108 -7.08 10.09 14.78
CA ASN A 108 -6.99 8.63 14.79
C ASN A 108 -8.36 7.97 14.96
N GLN A 109 -9.42 8.62 14.55
CA GLN A 109 -10.80 8.17 14.73
C GLN A 109 -11.59 8.14 13.42
N ILE A 110 -12.52 7.19 13.35
CA ILE A 110 -13.48 7.06 12.24
C ILE A 110 -14.86 6.70 12.79
N PRO A 111 -15.97 7.24 12.24
CA PRO A 111 -17.31 6.77 12.56
C PRO A 111 -17.46 5.29 12.25
N PHE A 112 -18.08 4.54 13.15
CA PHE A 112 -18.38 3.13 12.97
C PHE A 112 -19.88 2.91 13.11
N PRO A 113 -20.56 2.28 12.15
CA PRO A 113 -22.00 2.07 12.17
C PRO A 113 -22.38 1.02 13.22
N ALA A 114 -23.65 1.01 13.65
CA ALA A 114 -24.22 -0.04 14.47
C ALA A 114 -23.97 -1.40 13.82
N SER A 115 -23.56 -2.38 14.61
CA SER A 115 -23.06 -3.65 14.08
C SER A 115 -23.37 -4.80 15.05
N PRO A 116 -23.90 -5.94 14.55
CA PRO A 116 -24.16 -7.10 15.38
C PRO A 116 -22.89 -7.83 15.81
N ALA A 117 -23.03 -8.71 16.79
CA ALA A 117 -22.00 -9.67 17.19
C ALA A 117 -21.48 -10.46 15.96
N GLY A 118 -20.20 -10.76 15.94
CA GLY A 118 -19.54 -11.46 14.84
C GLY A 118 -19.23 -10.59 13.62
N THR A 119 -19.59 -9.28 13.62
CA THR A 119 -19.14 -8.35 12.58
C THR A 119 -17.64 -8.28 12.57
N ARG A 120 -17.03 -8.47 11.39
CA ARG A 120 -15.57 -8.42 11.19
C ARG A 120 -15.09 -7.01 11.06
N VAL A 121 -14.20 -6.60 11.95
CA VAL A 121 -13.47 -5.33 11.90
C VAL A 121 -12.06 -5.59 11.40
N GLN A 122 -11.65 -4.89 10.34
CA GLN A 122 -10.33 -5.04 9.75
C GLN A 122 -9.66 -3.66 9.62
N VAL A 123 -8.37 -3.61 9.90
CA VAL A 123 -7.55 -2.41 9.75
C VAL A 123 -6.29 -2.79 9.00
N LEU A 124 -6.08 -2.18 7.83
CA LEU A 124 -4.85 -2.29 7.07
C LEU A 124 -4.04 -1.02 7.27
N VAL A 125 -2.83 -1.13 7.81
CA VAL A 125 -1.96 0.02 8.05
C VAL A 125 -0.77 -0.01 7.12
N GLU A 126 -0.51 1.13 6.49
CA GLU A 126 0.66 1.37 5.65
C GLU A 126 1.74 2.11 6.44
N ALA A 127 2.96 1.57 6.44
CA ALA A 127 4.16 2.27 6.91
C ALA A 127 4.68 3.16 5.78
N MET A 128 4.56 4.49 5.89
CA MET A 128 4.94 5.43 4.82
C MET A 128 6.40 5.89 4.87
N GLY A 129 7.11 5.55 5.92
CA GLY A 129 8.52 5.92 6.11
C GLY A 129 8.86 6.00 7.59
N ARG A 130 10.10 6.37 7.91
CA ARG A 130 10.55 6.47 9.30
C ARG A 130 11.08 7.86 9.60
N VAL A 131 10.81 8.32 10.81
CA VAL A 131 11.36 9.58 11.33
C VAL A 131 12.87 9.39 11.52
N ASN A 132 13.67 10.28 10.94
CA ASN A 132 15.12 10.24 11.03
C ASN A 132 15.72 11.34 11.93
N TYR A 133 14.88 12.23 12.48
CA TYR A 133 15.31 13.33 13.33
C TYR A 133 14.19 13.78 14.29
N GLY A 134 14.55 14.20 15.51
CA GLY A 134 13.62 14.75 16.49
C GLY A 134 13.31 13.81 17.66
N THR A 135 12.28 14.14 18.44
CA THR A 135 11.91 13.43 19.67
C THR A 135 11.16 12.12 19.44
N HIS A 136 10.74 11.84 18.22
CA HIS A 136 9.92 10.67 17.88
C HIS A 136 10.66 9.66 17.00
N LEU A 137 11.95 9.42 17.28
CA LEU A 137 12.77 8.45 16.54
C LEU A 137 12.25 7.01 16.70
N GLU A 138 11.60 6.68 17.83
CA GLU A 138 10.91 5.40 18.03
C GLU A 138 9.52 5.43 17.38
N ASP A 139 9.51 5.55 16.06
CA ASP A 139 8.30 5.63 15.25
C ASP A 139 7.80 4.23 14.89
N ARG A 140 7.21 3.52 15.86
CA ARG A 140 6.66 2.17 15.68
C ARG A 140 5.45 2.20 14.76
N LYS A 141 5.47 1.35 13.73
CA LYS A 141 4.44 1.30 12.69
C LYS A 141 3.30 0.35 13.04
N GLY A 142 2.08 0.71 12.63
CA GLY A 142 0.87 -0.04 12.93
C GLY A 142 -0.03 0.69 13.93
N ILE A 143 -0.69 -0.07 14.79
CA ILE A 143 -1.51 0.40 15.92
C ILE A 143 -1.14 -0.38 17.19
N SER A 144 -1.41 0.20 18.36
CA SER A 144 -1.21 -0.46 19.66
C SER A 144 -2.53 -0.79 20.38
N GLY A 145 -3.65 -0.36 19.82
CA GLY A 145 -4.99 -0.60 20.34
C GLY A 145 -6.06 -0.24 19.32
N LEU A 146 -7.19 -0.92 19.43
CA LEU A 146 -8.39 -0.63 18.66
C LEU A 146 -9.59 -0.57 19.62
N ARG A 147 -10.26 0.58 19.68
CA ARG A 147 -11.33 0.82 20.64
C ARG A 147 -12.59 1.30 19.96
N LEU A 148 -13.70 0.64 20.23
CA LEU A 148 -15.03 1.05 19.78
C LEU A 148 -15.78 1.69 20.96
N GLY A 149 -16.05 2.99 20.88
CA GLY A 149 -16.51 3.77 22.00
C GLY A 149 -15.54 3.74 23.18
N LEU A 150 -15.92 3.15 24.31
CA LEU A 150 -15.08 2.97 25.50
C LEU A 150 -14.48 1.58 25.63
N GLN A 151 -14.84 0.63 24.75
CA GLN A 151 -14.42 -0.76 24.86
C GLN A 151 -13.27 -1.08 23.92
N ASN A 152 -12.20 -1.66 24.49
CA ASN A 152 -11.11 -2.22 23.70
C ASN A 152 -11.57 -3.49 22.99
N LEU A 153 -11.26 -3.59 21.71
CA LEU A 153 -11.40 -4.82 20.95
C LEU A 153 -10.18 -5.71 21.20
N MET A 154 -10.40 -7.01 21.25
CA MET A 154 -9.41 -8.01 21.64
C MET A 154 -9.37 -9.14 20.60
N ASP A 155 -8.43 -10.09 20.78
CA ASP A 155 -8.34 -11.36 20.03
C ASP A 155 -8.10 -11.16 18.52
N PHE A 156 -6.97 -10.54 18.21
CA PHE A 156 -6.59 -10.20 16.84
C PHE A 156 -5.94 -11.35 16.09
N THR A 157 -6.34 -11.50 14.83
CA THR A 157 -5.52 -12.09 13.77
C THR A 157 -4.71 -10.97 13.13
N VAL A 158 -3.40 -11.04 13.21
CA VAL A 158 -2.49 -10.04 12.64
C VAL A 158 -1.73 -10.67 11.49
N THR A 159 -1.71 -10.03 10.32
CA THR A 159 -0.93 -10.48 9.17
C THR A 159 0.12 -9.43 8.81
N THR A 160 1.38 -9.81 8.91
CA THR A 160 2.50 -8.99 8.45
C THR A 160 2.67 -9.14 6.95
N LEU A 161 2.79 -8.02 6.23
CA LEU A 161 2.82 -7.93 4.77
C LEU A 161 4.03 -7.09 4.34
N PRO A 162 5.25 -7.62 4.34
CA PRO A 162 6.42 -6.86 3.89
C PRO A 162 6.34 -6.49 2.42
N LEU A 163 5.70 -7.31 1.58
CA LEU A 163 5.47 -7.04 0.16
C LEU A 163 6.76 -6.70 -0.62
N GLU A 164 7.85 -7.38 -0.28
CA GLU A 164 9.10 -7.31 -1.07
C GLU A 164 8.88 -7.84 -2.49
N ARG A 165 8.10 -8.92 -2.58
CA ARG A 165 7.66 -9.55 -3.83
C ARG A 165 6.23 -10.04 -3.68
N PRO A 166 5.33 -9.74 -4.62
CA PRO A 166 3.94 -10.20 -4.56
C PRO A 166 3.80 -11.63 -5.15
N GLU A 167 4.56 -12.59 -4.62
CA GLU A 167 4.53 -13.98 -5.06
C GLU A 167 3.29 -14.71 -4.51
N GLY A 168 2.75 -15.65 -5.28
CA GLY A 168 1.62 -16.48 -4.86
C GLY A 168 0.25 -15.79 -4.91
N VAL A 169 0.15 -14.58 -5.46
CA VAL A 169 -1.12 -13.88 -5.64
C VAL A 169 -2.01 -14.67 -6.61
N VAL A 170 -3.22 -14.99 -6.17
CA VAL A 170 -4.25 -15.62 -7.00
C VAL A 170 -5.09 -14.53 -7.66
N TYR A 171 -5.00 -14.43 -8.97
CA TYR A 171 -5.77 -13.48 -9.78
C TYR A 171 -7.12 -14.08 -10.14
N GLU A 172 -8.18 -13.29 -10.03
CA GLU A 172 -9.57 -13.70 -10.26
C GLU A 172 -10.20 -12.88 -11.39
N ALA A 173 -11.17 -13.47 -12.08
CA ALA A 173 -12.05 -12.73 -13.00
C ALA A 173 -13.26 -12.20 -12.23
N GLY A 174 -13.67 -10.96 -12.50
CA GLY A 174 -14.89 -10.37 -11.95
C GLY A 174 -14.64 -9.09 -11.12
N ALA A 175 -15.70 -8.64 -10.45
CA ALA A 175 -15.63 -7.42 -9.61
C ALA A 175 -14.83 -7.69 -8.35
N CYS A 176 -13.77 -6.91 -8.15
CA CYS A 176 -12.86 -6.99 -7.03
C CYS A 176 -12.96 -5.73 -6.15
N ARG A 177 -12.64 -5.87 -4.87
CA ARG A 177 -12.63 -4.77 -3.89
C ARG A 177 -11.21 -4.33 -3.57
N TYR A 178 -10.98 -3.04 -3.49
CA TYR A 178 -9.71 -2.49 -3.07
C TYR A 178 -9.33 -2.89 -1.64
N PRO A 179 -8.02 -3.08 -1.35
CA PRO A 179 -6.87 -2.90 -2.24
C PRO A 179 -6.74 -4.00 -3.29
N LEU A 180 -6.27 -3.62 -4.50
CA LEU A 180 -6.19 -4.53 -5.65
C LEU A 180 -4.77 -4.61 -6.20
N PHE A 181 -4.36 -5.82 -6.54
CA PHE A 181 -3.29 -6.05 -7.48
C PHE A 181 -3.83 -6.02 -8.90
N PHE A 182 -3.12 -5.32 -9.78
CA PHE A 182 -3.33 -5.34 -11.22
C PHE A 182 -2.07 -5.89 -11.87
N ARG A 183 -2.20 -6.83 -12.82
CA ARG A 183 -1.09 -7.45 -13.53
C ARG A 183 -1.26 -7.36 -15.03
N GLY A 184 -0.16 -7.09 -15.73
CA GLY A 184 -0.06 -7.10 -17.17
C GLY A 184 1.33 -7.49 -17.64
N TYR A 185 1.46 -7.63 -18.96
CA TYR A 185 2.70 -8.08 -19.61
C TYR A 185 3.05 -7.17 -20.77
N PHE A 186 4.37 -6.99 -21.01
CA PHE A 186 4.88 -6.20 -22.12
C PHE A 186 6.19 -6.78 -22.65
N GLN A 187 6.52 -6.42 -23.90
CA GLN A 187 7.80 -6.79 -24.54
C GLN A 187 8.76 -5.62 -24.47
N ALA A 188 10.05 -5.90 -24.26
CA ALA A 188 11.11 -4.93 -24.31
C ALA A 188 12.15 -5.38 -25.37
N PRO A 189 12.32 -4.64 -26.48
CA PRO A 189 13.25 -5.04 -27.54
C PRO A 189 14.74 -4.91 -27.11
N THR A 190 15.01 -4.07 -26.10
CA THR A 190 16.35 -3.83 -25.57
C THR A 190 16.31 -3.72 -24.05
N GLN A 191 17.48 -3.72 -23.42
CA GLN A 191 17.67 -3.40 -22.00
C GLN A 191 17.88 -1.90 -21.76
N ALA A 192 17.32 -1.03 -22.62
CA ALA A 192 17.33 0.40 -22.38
C ALA A 192 16.37 0.78 -21.24
N GLU A 193 16.67 1.89 -20.56
CA GLU A 193 15.88 2.37 -19.43
C GLU A 193 14.53 2.92 -19.87
N CYS A 194 13.55 2.90 -18.95
CA CYS A 194 12.29 3.63 -19.13
C CYS A 194 11.72 4.10 -17.78
N PHE A 195 10.58 4.77 -17.83
CA PHE A 195 9.88 5.31 -16.66
C PHE A 195 8.43 4.84 -16.71
N VAL A 196 7.95 4.31 -15.58
CA VAL A 196 6.56 3.85 -15.42
C VAL A 196 5.71 5.03 -14.97
N GLU A 197 4.78 5.44 -15.81
CA GLU A 197 3.81 6.50 -15.53
C GLU A 197 2.51 5.89 -15.02
N LEU A 198 1.95 6.46 -13.93
CA LEU A 198 0.90 5.90 -13.10
C LEU A 198 -0.28 6.86 -12.89
N SER A 199 -0.58 7.74 -13.86
CA SER A 199 -1.61 8.79 -13.71
C SER A 199 -3.02 8.26 -13.40
N HIS A 200 -3.32 7.03 -13.82
CA HIS A 200 -4.60 6.38 -13.57
C HIS A 200 -4.75 5.77 -12.17
N PHE A 201 -3.66 5.71 -11.41
CA PHE A 201 -3.62 5.11 -10.09
C PHE A 201 -3.51 6.19 -9.00
N THR A 202 -3.98 5.86 -7.79
CA THR A 202 -3.99 6.81 -6.68
C THR A 202 -2.80 6.63 -5.75
N LYS A 203 -2.61 5.43 -5.19
CA LYS A 203 -1.56 5.18 -4.20
C LYS A 203 -1.23 3.71 -4.11
N GLY A 204 0.05 3.38 -4.10
CA GLY A 204 0.43 1.98 -3.98
C GLY A 204 1.90 1.67 -4.26
N MET A 205 2.14 0.50 -4.83
CA MET A 205 3.46 -0.08 -5.10
C MET A 205 3.51 -0.67 -6.50
N VAL A 206 4.68 -0.62 -7.14
CA VAL A 206 4.92 -1.17 -8.48
C VAL A 206 6.02 -2.21 -8.42
N TYR A 207 5.81 -3.29 -9.16
CA TYR A 207 6.78 -4.37 -9.33
C TYR A 207 6.97 -4.67 -10.81
N VAL A 208 8.20 -4.94 -11.21
CA VAL A 208 8.53 -5.45 -12.54
C VAL A 208 9.38 -6.69 -12.40
N ASN A 209 8.95 -7.80 -13.00
CA ASN A 209 9.62 -9.10 -12.91
C ASN A 209 9.90 -9.53 -11.45
N GLY A 210 8.96 -9.23 -10.53
CA GLY A 210 9.07 -9.49 -9.10
C GLY A 210 9.94 -8.48 -8.33
N PHE A 211 10.60 -7.52 -9.00
CA PHE A 211 11.39 -6.49 -8.33
C PHE A 211 10.50 -5.29 -7.94
N HIS A 212 10.55 -4.90 -6.66
CA HIS A 212 9.83 -3.74 -6.14
C HIS A 212 10.49 -2.45 -6.61
N LEU A 213 9.91 -1.78 -7.62
CA LEU A 213 10.42 -0.51 -8.13
C LEU A 213 10.28 0.64 -7.14
N GLY A 214 9.21 0.63 -6.34
CA GLY A 214 8.92 1.66 -5.37
C GLY A 214 7.44 1.92 -5.19
N ARG A 215 7.17 3.00 -4.46
CA ARG A 215 5.82 3.48 -4.17
C ARG A 215 5.46 4.63 -5.08
N PHE A 216 4.17 4.78 -5.31
CA PHE A 216 3.60 5.95 -5.97
C PHE A 216 2.48 6.54 -5.12
N TRP A 217 2.25 7.82 -5.30
CA TRP A 217 1.11 8.53 -4.74
C TRP A 217 0.74 9.71 -5.64
N ARG A 218 -0.54 9.79 -6.04
CA ARG A 218 -1.06 10.84 -6.94
C ARG A 218 -0.83 12.27 -6.45
N ILE A 219 -0.60 12.47 -5.14
CA ILE A 219 -0.29 13.81 -4.60
C ILE A 219 1.07 14.36 -5.07
N GLY A 220 1.92 13.51 -5.65
CA GLY A 220 3.23 13.92 -6.17
C GLY A 220 4.28 14.25 -5.09
N PRO A 221 5.36 14.92 -5.48
CA PRO A 221 5.68 15.47 -6.81
C PRO A 221 6.05 14.44 -7.88
N GLN A 222 6.40 13.22 -7.49
CA GLN A 222 6.83 12.16 -8.41
C GLN A 222 5.64 11.58 -9.17
N ARG A 223 5.68 11.62 -10.50
CA ARG A 223 4.64 11.09 -11.40
C ARG A 223 5.04 9.80 -12.08
N THR A 224 6.32 9.51 -12.13
CA THR A 224 6.89 8.32 -12.77
C THR A 224 7.87 7.61 -11.84
N LEU A 225 7.95 6.28 -11.97
CA LEU A 225 8.99 5.47 -11.33
C LEU A 225 10.03 5.06 -12.37
N TYR A 226 11.31 5.16 -12.00
CA TYR A 226 12.42 4.70 -12.84
C TYR A 226 12.42 3.17 -12.94
N LEU A 227 12.52 2.65 -14.17
CA LEU A 227 12.64 1.23 -14.46
C LEU A 227 14.01 0.98 -15.10
N PRO A 228 14.97 0.41 -14.32
CA PRO A 228 16.29 0.07 -14.83
C PRO A 228 16.22 -0.95 -15.95
N GLY A 229 16.97 -0.72 -17.03
CA GLY A 229 17.03 -1.65 -18.16
C GLY A 229 17.53 -3.04 -17.79
N ALA A 230 18.39 -3.15 -16.77
CA ALA A 230 18.88 -4.45 -16.25
C ALA A 230 17.79 -5.37 -15.70
N LEU A 231 16.61 -4.84 -15.37
CA LEU A 231 15.46 -5.63 -14.94
C LEU A 231 14.64 -6.19 -16.12
N LEU A 232 14.89 -5.71 -17.34
CA LEU A 232 14.13 -6.07 -18.53
C LEU A 232 14.68 -7.34 -19.19
N LYS A 233 13.75 -8.23 -19.55
CA LYS A 233 13.98 -9.40 -20.39
C LYS A 233 13.70 -9.03 -21.84
N THR A 234 14.64 -9.36 -22.74
CA THR A 234 14.49 -9.10 -24.18
C THR A 234 13.98 -10.31 -24.95
N ASP A 235 14.09 -11.49 -24.38
CA ASP A 235 13.76 -12.80 -24.94
C ASP A 235 12.45 -13.40 -24.42
N ALA A 236 11.80 -12.74 -23.44
CA ALA A 236 10.57 -13.17 -22.81
C ALA A 236 9.69 -11.97 -22.44
N PRO A 237 8.37 -12.17 -22.22
CA PRO A 237 7.51 -11.12 -21.67
C PRO A 237 8.00 -10.65 -20.29
N ASN A 238 7.90 -9.35 -20.07
CA ASN A 238 8.10 -8.73 -18.76
C ASN A 238 6.76 -8.60 -18.06
N GLU A 239 6.71 -9.02 -16.80
CA GLU A 239 5.55 -8.83 -15.95
C GLU A 239 5.62 -7.48 -15.26
N ILE A 240 4.51 -6.76 -15.23
CA ILE A 240 4.30 -5.59 -14.36
C ILE A 240 3.11 -5.83 -13.46
N VAL A 241 3.31 -5.57 -12.16
CA VAL A 241 2.27 -5.65 -11.13
C VAL A 241 2.16 -4.31 -10.43
N VAL A 242 0.95 -3.81 -10.29
CA VAL A 242 0.62 -2.60 -9.53
C VAL A 242 -0.30 -3.00 -8.38
N LEU A 243 0.13 -2.81 -7.13
CA LEU A 243 -0.76 -2.82 -5.98
C LEU A 243 -1.35 -1.42 -5.81
N GLU A 244 -2.66 -1.29 -5.98
CA GLU A 244 -3.42 -0.05 -5.75
C GLU A 244 -4.20 -0.14 -4.43
N LEU A 245 -3.99 0.80 -3.53
CA LEU A 245 -4.59 0.81 -2.20
C LEU A 245 -5.95 1.51 -2.14
N GLU A 246 -6.24 2.42 -3.07
CA GLU A 246 -7.40 3.31 -2.99
C GLU A 246 -8.31 3.23 -4.20
N HIS A 247 -7.86 3.69 -5.37
CA HIS A 247 -8.67 3.76 -6.58
C HIS A 247 -7.84 3.82 -7.86
N CYS A 248 -8.31 3.15 -8.90
CA CYS A 248 -7.77 3.18 -10.25
C CYS A 248 -8.87 3.58 -11.23
N ASP A 249 -8.62 4.63 -12.02
CA ASP A 249 -9.57 5.09 -13.06
C ASP A 249 -9.54 4.16 -14.28
N GLN A 250 -8.34 3.71 -14.68
CA GLN A 250 -8.11 2.80 -15.80
C GLN A 250 -6.91 1.90 -15.50
N PRO A 251 -7.05 0.56 -15.55
CA PRO A 251 -5.97 -0.37 -15.24
C PRO A 251 -4.94 -0.45 -16.37
N SER A 252 -4.19 0.62 -16.55
CA SER A 252 -3.10 0.71 -17.53
C SER A 252 -1.98 1.63 -17.04
N VAL A 253 -0.75 1.32 -17.44
CA VAL A 253 0.42 2.13 -17.21
C VAL A 253 1.05 2.53 -18.55
N ARG A 254 1.87 3.59 -18.56
CA ARG A 254 2.66 3.97 -19.73
C ARG A 254 4.14 3.83 -19.40
N LEU A 255 4.89 3.18 -20.30
CA LEU A 255 6.34 3.05 -20.21
C LEU A 255 6.99 4.06 -21.16
N MET A 256 7.64 5.07 -20.59
CA MET A 256 8.12 6.27 -21.30
C MET A 256 9.63 6.38 -21.24
N ASP A 257 10.22 7.07 -22.21
CA ASP A 257 11.66 7.42 -22.27
C ASP A 257 12.02 8.67 -21.45
N THR A 258 11.03 9.42 -20.99
CA THR A 258 11.21 10.69 -20.28
C THR A 258 10.44 10.68 -18.97
N PRO A 259 11.07 11.05 -17.81
CA PRO A 259 10.37 11.15 -16.55
C PRO A 259 9.41 12.34 -16.53
N LEU A 260 8.26 12.17 -15.88
CA LEU A 260 7.34 13.25 -15.53
C LEU A 260 7.59 13.68 -14.09
N LEU A 261 7.85 14.94 -13.90
CA LEU A 261 7.91 15.64 -12.63
C LEU A 261 6.72 16.59 -12.54
N ALA A 262 6.20 16.81 -11.34
CA ALA A 262 5.11 17.76 -11.12
C ALA A 262 5.58 19.19 -11.30
#